data_b906afdecee20c3b03c983a8fb6bcf32
#
_entry.id   b906afdecee20c3b03c983a8fb6bcf32
#
_cell.length_a   1.000
_cell.length_b   1.000
_cell.length_c   1.000
_cell.angle_alpha   90.00
_cell.angle_beta   90.00
_cell.angle_gamma   90.00
#
_symmetry.space_group_name_H-M   'P 1'
#
loop_
_entity.id
_entity.type
_entity.pdbx_description
1 polymer ?
#
loop_
_entity_poly.entity_id
_entity_poly.type
_entity_poly.pdbx_seq_one_letter_code
_entity_poly.pdbx_strand_id
1 'polypeptide(L)'
;MTTIERITTPRIRIFDTTLRDGEQSPGCSMSPPQKLVMARALDELGVDIIETGFPASSQSDREAMALIGRELRRPSLSLAVLSRCLQADIETSARALEAAANPRLHVFLSTSPLHREHKLRMTREQVLESVRKHVSLARSYIDDVEFSAEDATRTELDYLIEVSRVAIAAGATTINLPDTVGFTTPEEIRAMFQQVIAGVADIPNAANVIFSAHCHNDLGLAVANSLAAIEGGARQVECTINGIGERAGNCSLEEIAMVLKVRQAFYEQDSSINTPRIVGTSQLLQRLVGMPVQRNKAIVGANAFAHESGIHQHGMLRHRGTYEIMRPEDVGWEDSQMVLGRHSGRAAVEARLRALGFWLDEDELKLVFEQFKGLCEQQRVVTDADLQALMQGGSNAQGYRLASMTISDVGSRANALVELSDPDGNRVAETAQGDGPVDALFGALSAATGVQLMLDSYHVHSVGIGADARGEANLSVRHDGVEYDGTGTSKDIIEASALAWLDVANRLLRQRHAASHSSTDVPT
;
A
#
# COMPACT_ATOMS: atom_id res chain seq x y z
N MET A 1 -31.64 32.36 -17.98
CA MET A 1 -30.44 31.61 -17.54
C MET A 1 -30.87 30.77 -16.37
N THR A 2 -31.18 29.53 -16.60
CA THR A 2 -31.61 28.57 -15.56
C THR A 2 -30.38 28.10 -14.83
N THR A 3 -30.26 28.45 -13.57
CA THR A 3 -29.23 27.95 -12.67
C THR A 3 -29.44 26.44 -12.52
N ILE A 4 -28.58 25.63 -13.13
CA ILE A 4 -28.55 24.20 -12.87
C ILE A 4 -28.02 24.07 -11.44
N GLU A 5 -28.92 23.80 -10.49
CA GLU A 5 -28.52 23.31 -9.16
C GLU A 5 -27.67 22.04 -9.40
N ARG A 6 -26.38 22.12 -9.08
CA ARG A 6 -25.55 20.93 -8.98
C ARG A 6 -26.16 20.09 -7.86
N ILE A 7 -26.81 19.01 -8.23
CA ILE A 7 -27.16 17.93 -7.30
C ILE A 7 -25.83 17.45 -6.75
N THR A 8 -25.49 17.87 -5.54
CA THR A 8 -24.30 17.38 -4.85
C THR A 8 -24.58 15.93 -4.47
N THR A 9 -23.90 14.99 -5.12
CA THR A 9 -23.96 13.58 -4.76
C THR A 9 -23.69 13.44 -3.25
N PRO A 10 -24.50 12.70 -2.50
CA PRO A 10 -24.25 12.44 -1.10
C PRO A 10 -22.82 11.89 -0.93
N ARG A 11 -22.13 12.33 0.11
CA ARG A 11 -20.71 12.05 0.27
C ARG A 11 -20.46 11.20 1.51
N ILE A 12 -19.60 10.18 1.36
CA ILE A 12 -19.04 9.40 2.46
C ILE A 12 -17.81 10.11 2.99
N ARG A 13 -17.77 10.37 4.29
CA ARG A 13 -16.58 10.91 4.97
C ARG A 13 -15.55 9.80 5.13
N ILE A 14 -14.31 10.11 4.78
CA ILE A 14 -13.17 9.22 4.98
C ILE A 14 -12.43 9.64 6.23
N PHE A 15 -12.45 8.78 7.23
CA PHE A 15 -11.71 8.91 8.47
C PHE A 15 -10.47 8.02 8.38
N ASP A 16 -9.30 8.62 8.26
CA ASP A 16 -8.05 7.88 8.23
C ASP A 16 -7.47 7.68 9.63
N THR A 17 -7.27 6.44 10.02
CA THR A 17 -6.67 6.05 11.29
C THR A 17 -5.28 5.38 11.12
N THR A 18 -4.60 5.64 10.00
CA THR A 18 -3.24 5.12 9.74
C THR A 18 -2.26 5.49 10.86
N LEU A 19 -2.37 6.71 11.41
CA LEU A 19 -1.48 7.25 12.43
C LEU A 19 -1.86 6.82 13.87
N ARG A 20 -2.95 6.07 14.04
CA ARG A 20 -3.38 5.53 15.36
C ARG A 20 -3.54 4.02 15.31
N ASP A 21 -4.60 3.48 14.67
CA ASP A 21 -4.86 2.04 14.58
C ASP A 21 -3.88 1.34 13.62
N GLY A 22 -3.60 1.99 12.50
CA GLY A 22 -2.62 1.50 11.54
C GLY A 22 -1.24 1.29 12.17
N GLU A 23 -0.80 2.21 13.01
CA GLU A 23 0.49 2.16 13.71
C GLU A 23 0.55 1.07 14.77
N GLN A 24 -0.59 0.54 15.23
CA GLN A 24 -0.64 -0.60 16.14
C GLN A 24 -0.27 -1.93 15.47
N SER A 25 -0.12 -1.94 14.15
CA SER A 25 0.49 -3.07 13.44
C SER A 25 1.94 -3.27 13.90
N PRO A 26 2.36 -4.49 14.29
CA PRO A 26 3.73 -4.73 14.71
C PRO A 26 4.75 -4.27 13.66
N GLY A 27 5.67 -3.40 14.07
CA GLY A 27 6.70 -2.83 13.19
C GLY A 27 6.31 -1.53 12.45
N CYS A 28 5.09 -1.03 12.61
CA CYS A 28 4.60 0.17 11.90
C CYS A 28 4.68 1.47 12.71
N SER A 29 5.34 1.48 13.86
CA SER A 29 5.47 2.69 14.68
C SER A 29 6.24 3.80 13.97
N MET A 30 5.70 5.02 14.03
CA MET A 30 6.28 6.21 13.41
C MET A 30 6.69 7.24 14.46
N SER A 31 7.82 7.91 14.26
CA SER A 31 8.23 9.06 15.05
C SER A 31 7.34 10.28 14.76
N PRO A 32 7.27 11.29 15.67
CA PRO A 32 6.47 12.49 15.43
C PRO A 32 6.76 13.20 14.09
N PRO A 33 8.02 13.36 13.62
CA PRO A 33 8.28 13.89 12.29
C PRO A 33 7.74 13.01 11.15
N GLN A 34 7.83 11.68 11.26
CA GLN A 34 7.28 10.77 10.26
C GLN A 34 5.73 10.82 10.23
N LYS A 35 5.08 10.91 11.40
CA LYS A 35 3.63 11.14 11.46
C LYS A 35 3.23 12.44 10.77
N LEU A 36 3.99 13.52 10.93
CA LEU A 36 3.73 14.79 10.25
C LEU A 36 3.85 14.64 8.73
N VAL A 37 4.88 13.95 8.24
CA VAL A 37 5.06 13.70 6.80
C VAL A 37 3.87 12.90 6.24
N MET A 38 3.45 11.86 6.95
CA MET A 38 2.28 11.07 6.54
C MET A 38 0.98 11.87 6.62
N ALA A 39 0.79 12.68 7.66
CA ALA A 39 -0.38 13.53 7.83
C ALA A 39 -0.54 14.56 6.69
N ARG A 40 0.56 15.13 6.19
CA ARG A 40 0.57 16.00 5.00
C ARG A 40 0.08 15.25 3.76
N ALA A 41 0.58 14.04 3.55
CA ALA A 41 0.17 13.21 2.41
C ALA A 41 -1.33 12.84 2.50
N LEU A 42 -1.84 12.56 3.70
CA LEU A 42 -3.27 12.30 3.94
C LEU A 42 -4.13 13.55 3.70
N ASP A 43 -3.65 14.74 4.10
CA ASP A 43 -4.33 16.00 3.81
C ASP A 43 -4.39 16.28 2.30
N GLU A 44 -3.30 16.09 1.58
CA GLU A 44 -3.23 16.22 0.11
C GLU A 44 -4.03 15.14 -0.62
N LEU A 45 -4.14 13.93 -0.04
CA LEU A 45 -5.00 12.86 -0.53
C LEU A 45 -6.49 13.23 -0.40
N GLY A 46 -6.82 14.15 0.52
CA GLY A 46 -8.17 14.68 0.65
C GLY A 46 -9.04 13.95 1.66
N VAL A 47 -8.48 13.25 2.65
CA VAL A 47 -9.27 12.65 3.74
C VAL A 47 -10.03 13.73 4.53
N ASP A 48 -11.14 13.36 5.13
CA ASP A 48 -11.97 14.29 5.89
C ASP A 48 -11.51 14.41 7.34
N ILE A 49 -11.06 13.30 7.91
CA ILE A 49 -10.60 13.23 9.29
C ILE A 49 -9.27 12.45 9.31
N ILE A 50 -8.29 12.92 10.09
CA ILE A 50 -7.07 12.21 10.43
C ILE A 50 -7.07 11.94 11.93
N GLU A 51 -7.02 10.66 12.32
CA GLU A 51 -6.81 10.28 13.71
C GLU A 51 -5.30 10.18 13.97
N THR A 52 -4.79 11.08 14.78
CA THR A 52 -3.34 11.34 14.91
C THR A 52 -2.65 10.52 15.99
N GLY A 53 -3.41 9.83 16.84
CA GLY A 53 -2.86 9.00 17.91
C GLY A 53 -3.74 8.90 19.15
N PHE A 54 -3.13 8.42 20.24
CA PHE A 54 -3.76 8.26 21.55
C PHE A 54 -2.96 9.02 22.62
N PRO A 55 -3.21 10.33 22.80
CA PRO A 55 -2.39 11.23 23.66
C PRO A 55 -2.26 10.80 25.10
N ALA A 56 -3.27 10.13 25.68
CA ALA A 56 -3.23 9.64 27.05
C ALA A 56 -2.22 8.49 27.25
N SER A 57 -1.93 7.72 26.21
CA SER A 57 -1.02 6.56 26.28
C SER A 57 0.43 6.91 25.99
N SER A 58 0.71 7.96 25.20
CA SER A 58 2.03 8.24 24.63
C SER A 58 2.41 9.71 24.64
N GLN A 59 3.65 9.99 25.10
CA GLN A 59 4.28 11.31 24.96
C GLN A 59 4.52 11.64 23.47
N SER A 60 4.97 10.66 22.71
CA SER A 60 5.20 10.78 21.26
C SER A 60 3.94 11.19 20.50
N ASP A 61 2.77 10.66 20.88
CA ASP A 61 1.50 11.04 20.26
C ASP A 61 1.10 12.48 20.59
N ARG A 62 1.37 12.94 21.81
CA ARG A 62 1.15 14.36 22.18
C ARG A 62 2.01 15.30 21.34
N GLU A 63 3.29 14.93 21.14
CA GLU A 63 4.22 15.71 20.33
C GLU A 63 3.82 15.69 18.84
N ALA A 64 3.46 14.53 18.31
CA ALA A 64 2.97 14.39 16.93
C ALA A 64 1.72 15.24 16.70
N MET A 65 0.73 15.14 17.61
CA MET A 65 -0.50 15.93 17.52
C MET A 65 -0.22 17.43 17.54
N ALA A 66 0.69 17.89 18.40
CA ALA A 66 1.06 19.30 18.47
C ALA A 66 1.73 19.81 17.17
N LEU A 67 2.55 18.97 16.53
CA LEU A 67 3.15 19.29 15.22
C LEU A 67 2.08 19.35 14.13
N ILE A 68 1.29 18.29 13.98
CA ILE A 68 0.24 18.17 12.97
C ILE A 68 -0.80 19.29 13.13
N GLY A 69 -1.28 19.53 14.36
CA GLY A 69 -2.29 20.54 14.64
C GLY A 69 -1.84 21.97 14.37
N ARG A 70 -0.54 22.29 14.43
CA ARG A 70 0.00 23.60 14.06
C ARG A 70 0.07 23.80 12.56
N GLU A 71 0.28 22.75 11.81
CA GLU A 71 0.59 22.82 10.39
C GLU A 71 -0.63 22.60 9.48
N LEU A 72 -1.45 21.58 9.77
CA LEU A 72 -2.59 21.29 8.92
C LEU A 72 -3.77 22.21 9.25
N ARG A 73 -4.16 23.03 8.27
CA ARG A 73 -5.16 24.10 8.44
C ARG A 73 -6.28 24.08 7.41
N ARG A 74 -6.39 23.01 6.61
CA ARG A 74 -7.46 22.89 5.61
C ARG A 74 -8.83 22.95 6.31
N PRO A 75 -9.72 23.89 5.92
CA PRO A 75 -10.99 24.09 6.62
C PRO A 75 -11.93 22.88 6.66
N SER A 76 -11.78 21.97 5.68
CA SER A 76 -12.57 20.73 5.60
C SER A 76 -11.94 19.53 6.28
N LEU A 77 -10.73 19.67 6.86
CA LEU A 77 -10.04 18.60 7.57
C LEU A 77 -10.31 18.72 9.08
N SER A 78 -10.75 17.62 9.69
CA SER A 78 -10.79 17.47 11.15
C SER A 78 -9.59 16.64 11.63
N LEU A 79 -9.03 17.03 12.78
CA LEU A 79 -8.00 16.23 13.46
C LEU A 79 -8.63 15.57 14.69
N ALA A 80 -8.54 14.24 14.73
CA ALA A 80 -9.09 13.43 15.80
C ALA A 80 -7.99 12.80 16.66
N VAL A 81 -8.31 12.56 17.93
CA VAL A 81 -7.50 11.74 18.84
C VAL A 81 -8.40 10.80 19.63
N LEU A 82 -7.89 9.58 19.87
CA LEU A 82 -8.58 8.56 20.64
C LEU A 82 -8.51 8.86 22.15
N SER A 83 -9.59 8.56 22.87
CA SER A 83 -9.70 8.70 24.32
C SER A 83 -10.54 7.60 24.93
N ARG A 84 -10.08 7.00 26.03
CA ARG A 84 -10.95 6.14 26.84
C ARG A 84 -12.03 6.96 27.54
N CYS A 85 -13.12 6.32 27.95
CA CYS A 85 -14.11 6.88 28.85
C CYS A 85 -13.53 7.03 30.29
N LEU A 86 -12.51 7.89 30.42
CA LEU A 86 -11.84 8.28 31.67
C LEU A 86 -11.60 9.78 31.66
N GLN A 87 -11.92 10.46 32.75
CA GLN A 87 -11.82 11.93 32.83
C GLN A 87 -10.40 12.41 32.49
N ALA A 88 -9.35 11.81 33.05
CA ALA A 88 -7.97 12.21 32.82
C ALA A 88 -7.54 12.04 31.36
N ASP A 89 -8.05 11.01 30.68
CA ASP A 89 -7.76 10.77 29.26
C ASP A 89 -8.42 11.83 28.38
N ILE A 90 -9.70 12.14 28.64
CA ILE A 90 -10.46 13.16 27.91
C ILE A 90 -9.82 14.53 28.06
N GLU A 91 -9.45 14.93 29.28
CA GLU A 91 -8.76 16.19 29.54
C GLU A 91 -7.39 16.26 28.82
N THR A 92 -6.64 15.16 28.80
CA THR A 92 -5.35 15.08 28.11
C THR A 92 -5.53 15.19 26.60
N SER A 93 -6.54 14.50 26.06
CA SER A 93 -6.88 14.51 24.65
C SER A 93 -7.40 15.88 24.19
N ALA A 94 -8.24 16.52 25.00
CA ALA A 94 -8.72 17.88 24.71
C ALA A 94 -7.56 18.89 24.64
N ARG A 95 -6.62 18.85 25.61
CA ARG A 95 -5.41 19.68 25.57
C ARG A 95 -4.54 19.41 24.33
N ALA A 96 -4.39 18.15 23.94
CA ALA A 96 -3.62 17.81 22.74
C ALA A 96 -4.23 18.43 21.47
N LEU A 97 -5.55 18.58 21.42
CA LEU A 97 -6.28 19.13 20.28
C LEU A 97 -6.35 20.68 20.25
N GLU A 98 -5.86 21.40 21.25
CA GLU A 98 -5.91 22.87 21.29
C GLU A 98 -5.27 23.55 20.07
N ALA A 99 -4.27 22.90 19.45
CA ALA A 99 -3.62 23.41 18.25
C ALA A 99 -4.40 23.12 16.96
N ALA A 100 -5.39 22.23 16.96
CA ALA A 100 -6.15 21.84 15.78
C ALA A 100 -7.14 22.95 15.36
N ALA A 101 -7.29 23.16 14.04
CA ALA A 101 -8.27 24.10 13.51
C ALA A 101 -9.71 23.58 13.66
N ASN A 102 -9.91 22.28 13.41
CA ASN A 102 -11.18 21.57 13.55
C ASN A 102 -10.94 20.31 14.39
N PRO A 103 -11.01 20.41 15.73
CA PRO A 103 -10.74 19.30 16.62
C PRO A 103 -11.93 18.34 16.70
N ARG A 104 -11.65 17.03 16.76
CA ARG A 104 -12.61 15.97 17.11
C ARG A 104 -12.09 15.14 18.27
N LEU A 105 -12.91 14.90 19.27
CA LEU A 105 -12.63 13.97 20.34
C LEU A 105 -13.31 12.61 20.03
N HIS A 106 -12.51 11.57 19.86
CA HIS A 106 -12.98 10.22 19.63
C HIS A 106 -12.94 9.43 20.94
N VAL A 107 -14.10 9.23 21.55
CA VAL A 107 -14.23 8.55 22.85
C VAL A 107 -14.76 7.15 22.64
N PHE A 108 -14.21 6.16 23.33
CA PHE A 108 -14.66 4.77 23.20
C PHE A 108 -14.87 4.07 24.52
N LEU A 109 -15.82 3.12 24.51
CA LEU A 109 -16.04 2.16 25.59
C LEU A 109 -16.57 0.85 25.01
N SER A 110 -16.09 -0.28 25.53
CA SER A 110 -16.54 -1.60 25.08
C SER A 110 -17.97 -1.89 25.54
N THR A 111 -18.75 -2.50 24.66
CA THR A 111 -20.19 -2.72 24.92
C THR A 111 -20.60 -4.19 24.90
N SER A 112 -19.82 -5.09 24.29
CA SER A 112 -20.16 -6.51 24.19
C SER A 112 -20.13 -7.24 25.56
N PRO A 113 -20.89 -8.33 25.71
CA PRO A 113 -20.89 -9.13 26.93
C PRO A 113 -19.50 -9.58 27.34
N LEU A 114 -18.70 -10.07 26.39
CA LEU A 114 -17.32 -10.52 26.62
C LEU A 114 -16.45 -9.40 27.22
N HIS A 115 -16.54 -8.20 26.68
CA HIS A 115 -15.75 -7.10 27.17
C HIS A 115 -16.28 -6.53 28.48
N ARG A 116 -17.61 -6.43 28.65
CA ARG A 116 -18.20 -5.98 29.91
C ARG A 116 -17.80 -6.89 31.06
N GLU A 117 -17.85 -8.22 30.87
CA GLU A 117 -17.58 -9.20 31.90
C GLU A 117 -16.07 -9.34 32.20
N HIS A 118 -15.25 -9.55 31.16
CA HIS A 118 -13.85 -9.94 31.36
C HIS A 118 -12.88 -8.76 31.34
N LYS A 119 -13.13 -7.71 30.55
CA LYS A 119 -12.23 -6.55 30.39
C LYS A 119 -12.60 -5.42 31.36
N LEU A 120 -13.86 -4.99 31.36
CA LEU A 120 -14.32 -3.84 32.12
C LEU A 120 -14.80 -4.21 33.52
N ARG A 121 -15.38 -5.40 33.70
CA ARG A 121 -16.08 -5.85 34.92
C ARG A 121 -17.18 -4.86 35.33
N MET A 122 -17.99 -4.45 34.35
CA MET A 122 -19.07 -3.47 34.49
C MET A 122 -20.40 -4.10 34.07
N THR A 123 -21.48 -3.71 34.78
CA THR A 123 -22.86 -4.03 34.35
C THR A 123 -23.25 -3.14 33.17
N ARG A 124 -24.39 -3.48 32.49
CA ARG A 124 -24.96 -2.64 31.43
C ARG A 124 -25.19 -1.19 31.91
N GLU A 125 -25.78 -1.04 33.11
CA GLU A 125 -26.10 0.27 33.72
C GLU A 125 -24.85 1.09 34.00
N GLN A 126 -23.79 0.45 34.47
CA GLN A 126 -22.50 1.12 34.72
C GLN A 126 -21.84 1.60 33.43
N VAL A 127 -21.93 0.82 32.34
CA VAL A 127 -21.45 1.23 31.02
C VAL A 127 -22.26 2.41 30.50
N LEU A 128 -23.60 2.38 30.57
CA LEU A 128 -24.48 3.49 30.15
C LEU A 128 -24.17 4.78 30.93
N GLU A 129 -23.98 4.68 32.24
CA GLU A 129 -23.64 5.83 33.06
C GLU A 129 -22.25 6.39 32.73
N SER A 130 -21.27 5.51 32.46
CA SER A 130 -19.93 5.89 32.00
C SER A 130 -20.02 6.60 30.63
N VAL A 131 -20.77 6.08 29.66
CA VAL A 131 -20.97 6.72 28.35
C VAL A 131 -21.58 8.10 28.53
N ARG A 132 -22.70 8.21 29.28
CA ARG A 132 -23.35 9.51 29.55
C ARG A 132 -22.36 10.53 30.12
N LYS A 133 -21.68 10.17 31.18
CA LYS A 133 -20.74 11.03 31.90
C LYS A 133 -19.60 11.50 30.99
N HIS A 134 -18.95 10.56 30.29
CA HIS A 134 -17.71 10.87 29.59
C HIS A 134 -17.94 11.49 28.20
N VAL A 135 -19.04 11.15 27.51
CA VAL A 135 -19.42 11.84 26.28
C VAL A 135 -19.86 13.28 26.59
N SER A 136 -20.64 13.52 27.67
CA SER A 136 -20.97 14.88 28.11
C SER A 136 -19.72 15.69 28.51
N LEU A 137 -18.76 15.05 29.17
CA LEU A 137 -17.50 15.70 29.51
C LEU A 137 -16.70 16.05 28.25
N ALA A 138 -16.56 15.12 27.29
CA ALA A 138 -15.91 15.39 26.01
C ALA A 138 -16.58 16.55 25.27
N ARG A 139 -17.91 16.56 25.22
CA ARG A 139 -18.72 17.61 24.61
C ARG A 139 -18.52 19.00 25.26
N SER A 140 -18.20 19.03 26.54
CA SER A 140 -17.91 20.31 27.24
C SER A 140 -16.57 20.93 26.80
N TYR A 141 -15.66 20.16 26.20
CA TYR A 141 -14.39 20.66 25.68
C TYR A 141 -14.43 20.92 24.17
N ILE A 142 -15.08 20.04 23.39
CA ILE A 142 -15.04 20.04 21.93
C ILE A 142 -16.44 19.75 21.37
N ASP A 143 -16.83 20.54 20.36
CA ASP A 143 -18.16 20.43 19.74
C ASP A 143 -18.32 19.18 18.85
N ASP A 144 -17.27 18.63 18.30
CA ASP A 144 -17.30 17.42 17.46
C ASP A 144 -16.81 16.22 18.28
N VAL A 145 -17.75 15.38 18.74
CA VAL A 145 -17.48 14.20 19.57
C VAL A 145 -17.94 12.96 18.84
N GLU A 146 -17.02 12.06 18.57
CA GLU A 146 -17.30 10.72 18.10
C GLU A 146 -17.30 9.73 19.26
N PHE A 147 -18.32 8.88 19.34
CA PHE A 147 -18.38 7.80 20.30
C PHE A 147 -18.34 6.45 19.60
N SER A 148 -17.36 5.61 19.95
CA SER A 148 -17.24 4.22 19.50
C SER A 148 -17.75 3.25 20.54
N ALA A 149 -18.76 2.45 20.17
CA ALA A 149 -19.21 1.28 20.92
C ALA A 149 -18.27 0.11 20.61
N GLU A 150 -17.09 0.05 21.25
CA GLU A 150 -16.09 -1.01 20.95
C GLU A 150 -16.73 -2.39 21.03
N ASP A 151 -16.46 -3.22 20.01
CA ASP A 151 -17.02 -4.57 19.83
C ASP A 151 -18.54 -4.55 19.59
N ALA A 152 -19.02 -3.56 18.81
CA ALA A 152 -20.43 -3.35 18.51
C ALA A 152 -21.08 -4.57 17.84
N THR A 153 -20.36 -5.23 16.95
CA THR A 153 -20.87 -6.38 16.18
C THR A 153 -21.14 -7.62 17.03
N ARG A 154 -20.56 -7.73 18.23
CA ARG A 154 -20.84 -8.77 19.21
C ARG A 154 -21.64 -8.28 20.42
N THR A 155 -22.15 -7.05 20.36
CA THR A 155 -23.04 -6.46 21.37
C THR A 155 -24.48 -6.84 21.05
N GLU A 156 -25.28 -7.12 22.09
CA GLU A 156 -26.70 -7.36 21.93
C GLU A 156 -27.37 -6.13 21.32
N LEU A 157 -28.17 -6.33 20.27
CA LEU A 157 -28.70 -5.25 19.45
C LEU A 157 -29.57 -4.25 20.24
N ASP A 158 -30.44 -4.74 21.13
CA ASP A 158 -31.26 -3.90 22.02
C ASP A 158 -30.40 -2.97 22.88
N TYR A 159 -29.29 -3.53 23.40
CA TYR A 159 -28.37 -2.80 24.23
C TYR A 159 -27.48 -1.83 23.40
N LEU A 160 -27.08 -2.22 22.20
CA LEU A 160 -26.33 -1.33 21.28
C LEU A 160 -27.15 -0.09 20.90
N ILE A 161 -28.46 -0.29 20.66
CA ILE A 161 -29.39 0.82 20.44
C ILE A 161 -29.46 1.73 21.69
N GLU A 162 -29.59 1.14 22.89
CA GLU A 162 -29.64 1.89 24.15
C GLU A 162 -28.37 2.70 24.40
N VAL A 163 -27.20 2.10 24.21
CA VAL A 163 -25.89 2.80 24.30
C VAL A 163 -25.81 3.95 23.31
N SER A 164 -26.22 3.73 22.06
CA SER A 164 -26.22 4.77 21.03
C SER A 164 -27.17 5.92 21.40
N ARG A 165 -28.35 5.63 21.92
CA ARG A 165 -29.30 6.64 22.44
C ARG A 165 -28.68 7.49 23.55
N VAL A 166 -28.01 6.86 24.50
CA VAL A 166 -27.36 7.53 25.62
C VAL A 166 -26.21 8.42 25.12
N ALA A 167 -25.39 7.94 24.18
CA ALA A 167 -24.28 8.71 23.62
C ALA A 167 -24.78 9.93 22.82
N ILE A 168 -25.82 9.79 22.01
CA ILE A 168 -26.45 10.88 21.25
C ILE A 168 -27.04 11.93 22.22
N ALA A 169 -27.78 11.49 23.22
CA ALA A 169 -28.37 12.36 24.23
C ALA A 169 -27.29 13.11 25.06
N ALA A 170 -26.11 12.50 25.24
CA ALA A 170 -24.96 13.10 25.91
C ALA A 170 -24.16 14.08 25.01
N GLY A 171 -24.49 14.16 23.72
CA GLY A 171 -23.92 15.14 22.79
C GLY A 171 -22.95 14.58 21.74
N ALA A 172 -22.90 13.25 21.53
CA ALA A 172 -22.13 12.67 20.43
C ALA A 172 -22.69 13.16 19.08
N THR A 173 -21.80 13.59 18.18
CA THR A 173 -22.11 14.03 16.82
C THR A 173 -21.92 12.91 15.81
N THR A 174 -21.12 11.91 16.18
CA THR A 174 -20.87 10.71 15.39
C THR A 174 -20.95 9.47 16.29
N ILE A 175 -21.63 8.45 15.81
CA ILE A 175 -21.69 7.12 16.45
C ILE A 175 -20.96 6.12 15.55
N ASN A 176 -19.86 5.58 16.04
CA ASN A 176 -19.10 4.56 15.37
C ASN A 176 -19.45 3.16 15.90
N LEU A 177 -19.72 2.25 14.98
CA LEU A 177 -20.13 0.86 15.27
C LEU A 177 -19.04 -0.08 14.72
N PRO A 178 -17.98 -0.37 15.50
CA PRO A 178 -16.86 -1.14 15.01
C PRO A 178 -17.09 -2.66 15.01
N ASP A 179 -16.64 -3.29 13.93
CA ASP A 179 -16.33 -4.72 13.86
C ASP A 179 -14.89 -4.96 14.33
N THR A 180 -14.71 -4.87 15.64
CA THR A 180 -13.40 -4.80 16.31
C THR A 180 -12.52 -6.03 16.07
N VAL A 181 -13.12 -7.18 15.80
CA VAL A 181 -12.40 -8.45 15.58
C VAL A 181 -12.62 -9.03 14.18
N GLY A 182 -13.20 -8.26 13.25
CA GLY A 182 -13.43 -8.69 11.88
C GLY A 182 -14.31 -9.93 11.78
N PHE A 183 -15.37 -9.97 12.60
CA PHE A 183 -16.20 -11.16 12.84
C PHE A 183 -17.43 -11.26 11.94
N THR A 184 -18.01 -10.10 11.55
CA THR A 184 -19.30 -10.08 10.84
C THR A 184 -19.16 -10.33 9.34
N THR A 185 -20.31 -10.68 8.75
CA THR A 185 -20.54 -10.72 7.31
C THR A 185 -21.20 -9.41 6.83
N PRO A 186 -21.14 -9.09 5.50
CA PRO A 186 -21.76 -7.88 4.96
C PRO A 186 -23.28 -7.77 5.23
N GLU A 187 -23.99 -8.89 5.22
CA GLU A 187 -25.44 -8.92 5.49
C GLU A 187 -25.76 -8.55 6.94
N GLU A 188 -25.00 -9.11 7.89
CA GLU A 188 -25.18 -8.86 9.33
C GLU A 188 -24.88 -7.40 9.69
N ILE A 189 -23.77 -6.84 9.19
CA ILE A 189 -23.40 -5.46 9.50
C ILE A 189 -24.37 -4.46 8.87
N ARG A 190 -24.83 -4.69 7.63
CA ARG A 190 -25.88 -3.87 7.01
C ARG A 190 -27.14 -3.85 7.85
N ALA A 191 -27.61 -5.02 8.27
CA ALA A 191 -28.83 -5.14 9.10
C ALA A 191 -28.65 -4.45 10.46
N MET A 192 -27.47 -4.59 11.09
CA MET A 192 -27.14 -3.91 12.35
C MET A 192 -27.24 -2.39 12.21
N PHE A 193 -26.60 -1.80 11.19
CA PHE A 193 -26.66 -0.36 10.95
C PHE A 193 -28.10 0.12 10.74
N GLN A 194 -28.88 -0.55 9.89
CA GLN A 194 -30.28 -0.20 9.66
C GLN A 194 -31.09 -0.20 10.95
N GLN A 195 -30.94 -1.22 11.79
CA GLN A 195 -31.70 -1.37 13.02
C GLN A 195 -31.27 -0.37 14.11
N VAL A 196 -29.96 -0.09 14.25
CA VAL A 196 -29.47 0.92 15.20
C VAL A 196 -29.94 2.31 14.78
N ILE A 197 -29.81 2.68 13.50
CA ILE A 197 -30.26 3.98 12.99
C ILE A 197 -31.76 4.16 13.19
N ALA A 198 -32.56 3.13 12.87
CA ALA A 198 -34.01 3.15 13.13
C ALA A 198 -34.33 3.26 14.63
N GLY A 199 -33.58 2.57 15.48
CA GLY A 199 -33.77 2.54 16.92
C GLY A 199 -33.45 3.83 17.66
N VAL A 200 -32.77 4.79 17.00
CA VAL A 200 -32.45 6.12 17.57
C VAL A 200 -33.21 7.27 16.90
N ALA A 201 -33.98 7.01 15.85
CA ALA A 201 -34.55 8.04 14.98
C ALA A 201 -35.51 9.01 15.70
N ASP A 202 -36.10 8.63 16.84
CA ASP A 202 -36.99 9.43 17.66
C ASP A 202 -36.27 10.40 18.63
N ILE A 203 -34.93 10.29 18.73
CA ILE A 203 -34.17 11.17 19.63
C ILE A 203 -34.02 12.56 19.01
N PRO A 204 -34.17 13.65 19.79
CA PRO A 204 -33.86 14.98 19.30
C PRO A 204 -32.43 15.06 18.72
N ASN A 205 -32.30 15.67 17.54
CA ASN A 205 -31.06 15.80 16.78
C ASN A 205 -30.49 14.50 16.16
N ALA A 206 -31.13 13.33 16.30
CA ALA A 206 -30.65 12.09 15.70
C ALA A 206 -30.45 12.20 14.17
N ALA A 207 -31.25 13.00 13.49
CA ALA A 207 -31.12 13.23 12.05
C ALA A 207 -29.81 13.92 11.64
N ASN A 208 -29.12 14.58 12.58
CA ASN A 208 -27.83 15.25 12.36
C ASN A 208 -26.63 14.37 12.75
N VAL A 209 -26.86 13.22 13.38
CA VAL A 209 -25.82 12.31 13.83
C VAL A 209 -25.31 11.50 12.65
N ILE A 210 -23.99 11.41 12.54
CA ILE A 210 -23.32 10.59 11.53
C ILE A 210 -23.08 9.21 12.11
N PHE A 211 -23.44 8.18 11.35
CA PHE A 211 -23.04 6.81 11.67
C PHE A 211 -21.76 6.46 10.93
N SER A 212 -20.79 5.90 11.65
CA SER A 212 -19.47 5.52 11.20
C SER A 212 -19.29 4.01 11.27
N ALA A 213 -18.61 3.44 10.28
CA ALA A 213 -18.18 2.05 10.27
C ALA A 213 -16.66 1.97 10.42
N HIS A 214 -16.21 1.05 11.28
CA HIS A 214 -14.81 0.69 11.47
C HIS A 214 -14.71 -0.84 11.39
N CYS A 215 -14.04 -1.38 10.39
CA CYS A 215 -14.02 -2.83 10.16
C CYS A 215 -12.60 -3.36 10.10
N HIS A 216 -12.28 -4.33 10.96
CA HIS A 216 -11.06 -5.13 10.88
C HIS A 216 -11.17 -6.25 9.84
N ASN A 217 -10.02 -6.75 9.37
CA ASN A 217 -9.92 -7.59 8.18
C ASN A 217 -9.60 -9.07 8.49
N ASP A 218 -9.91 -9.56 9.68
CA ASP A 218 -9.55 -10.91 10.13
C ASP A 218 -10.12 -12.02 9.22
N LEU A 219 -11.32 -11.81 8.67
CA LEU A 219 -11.92 -12.71 7.68
C LEU A 219 -11.73 -12.24 6.22
N GLY A 220 -10.96 -11.19 5.96
CA GLY A 220 -10.78 -10.62 4.63
C GLY A 220 -12.01 -9.85 4.12
N LEU A 221 -12.91 -9.38 5.01
CA LEU A 221 -14.17 -8.77 4.66
C LEU A 221 -14.26 -7.27 5.00
N ALA A 222 -13.20 -6.65 5.49
CA ALA A 222 -13.28 -5.28 6.01
C ALA A 222 -13.85 -4.27 5.00
N VAL A 223 -13.41 -4.30 3.75
CA VAL A 223 -13.92 -3.42 2.69
C VAL A 223 -15.38 -3.76 2.35
N ALA A 224 -15.70 -5.04 2.22
CA ALA A 224 -17.08 -5.49 1.93
C ALA A 224 -18.06 -5.11 3.06
N ASN A 225 -17.62 -5.26 4.31
CA ASN A 225 -18.41 -4.87 5.49
C ASN A 225 -18.59 -3.35 5.55
N SER A 226 -17.56 -2.56 5.27
CA SER A 226 -17.65 -1.08 5.24
C SER A 226 -18.63 -0.60 4.16
N LEU A 227 -18.62 -1.23 2.97
CA LEU A 227 -19.60 -0.95 1.91
C LEU A 227 -21.03 -1.33 2.31
N ALA A 228 -21.20 -2.49 2.94
CA ALA A 228 -22.49 -2.93 3.46
C ALA A 228 -23.01 -2.01 4.59
N ALA A 229 -22.13 -1.47 5.43
CA ALA A 229 -22.50 -0.46 6.41
C ALA A 229 -22.97 0.85 5.75
N ILE A 230 -22.34 1.29 4.64
CA ILE A 230 -22.80 2.45 3.84
C ILE A 230 -24.22 2.17 3.31
N GLU A 231 -24.47 0.99 2.75
CA GLU A 231 -25.81 0.58 2.33
C GLU A 231 -26.81 0.53 3.51
N GLY A 232 -26.32 0.21 4.70
CA GLY A 232 -27.07 0.22 5.96
C GLY A 232 -27.35 1.62 6.52
N GLY A 233 -26.74 2.68 5.96
CA GLY A 233 -26.96 4.06 6.36
C GLY A 233 -25.73 4.77 6.97
N ALA A 234 -24.57 4.12 7.07
CA ALA A 234 -23.33 4.79 7.46
C ALA A 234 -22.97 5.91 6.47
N ARG A 235 -22.38 6.98 6.99
CA ARG A 235 -21.92 8.14 6.20
C ARG A 235 -20.47 8.53 6.51
N GLN A 236 -19.80 7.74 7.32
CA GLN A 236 -18.37 7.79 7.59
C GLN A 236 -17.81 6.37 7.56
N VAL A 237 -16.58 6.21 7.06
CA VAL A 237 -15.82 4.96 7.12
C VAL A 237 -14.45 5.26 7.70
N GLU A 238 -14.08 4.54 8.75
CA GLU A 238 -12.73 4.51 9.29
C GLU A 238 -11.91 3.47 8.50
N CYS A 239 -10.74 3.88 8.05
CA CYS A 239 -9.89 3.05 7.21
C CYS A 239 -8.42 3.45 7.36
N THR A 240 -7.52 2.68 6.78
CA THR A 240 -6.08 2.97 6.79
C THR A 240 -5.48 2.83 5.40
N ILE A 241 -4.43 3.57 5.13
CA ILE A 241 -3.62 3.36 3.92
C ILE A 241 -3.08 1.92 3.94
N ASN A 242 -3.18 1.23 2.82
CA ASN A 242 -2.79 -0.17 2.64
C ASN A 242 -3.53 -1.17 3.54
N GLY A 243 -4.54 -0.73 4.27
CA GLY A 243 -5.26 -1.57 5.23
C GLY A 243 -4.42 -2.00 6.42
N ILE A 244 -3.35 -1.28 6.78
CA ILE A 244 -2.52 -1.64 7.94
C ILE A 244 -3.30 -1.53 9.25
N GLY A 245 -2.91 -2.30 10.27
CA GLY A 245 -3.54 -2.32 11.58
C GLY A 245 -3.22 -3.58 12.34
N GLU A 246 -3.84 -3.74 13.51
CA GLU A 246 -3.66 -4.95 14.30
C GLU A 246 -4.11 -6.21 13.54
N ARG A 247 -3.45 -7.31 13.81
CA ARG A 247 -3.73 -8.65 13.27
C ARG A 247 -3.71 -8.67 11.73
N ALA A 248 -4.90 -8.76 11.07
CA ALA A 248 -5.02 -8.76 9.61
C ALA A 248 -5.27 -7.35 9.02
N GLY A 249 -5.28 -6.32 9.87
CA GLY A 249 -5.43 -4.93 9.48
C GLY A 249 -6.87 -4.42 9.44
N ASN A 250 -7.03 -3.25 8.84
CA ASN A 250 -8.27 -2.48 8.73
C ASN A 250 -8.85 -2.51 7.30
N CYS A 251 -9.99 -1.87 7.11
CA CYS A 251 -10.49 -1.49 5.80
C CYS A 251 -9.43 -0.66 5.06
N SER A 252 -9.07 -1.06 3.83
CA SER A 252 -8.11 -0.33 3.00
C SER A 252 -8.74 0.92 2.40
N LEU A 253 -8.13 2.11 2.66
CA LEU A 253 -8.62 3.39 2.15
C LEU A 253 -8.69 3.42 0.63
N GLU A 254 -7.64 2.97 -0.04
CA GLU A 254 -7.55 2.92 -1.50
C GLU A 254 -8.66 2.07 -2.12
N GLU A 255 -9.00 0.96 -1.48
CA GLU A 255 -10.02 0.05 -1.98
C GLU A 255 -11.42 0.63 -1.82
N ILE A 256 -11.77 1.15 -0.63
CA ILE A 256 -13.07 1.77 -0.40
C ILE A 256 -13.28 3.00 -1.29
N ALA A 257 -12.27 3.87 -1.44
CA ALA A 257 -12.34 5.05 -2.27
C ALA A 257 -12.56 4.70 -3.75
N MET A 258 -11.84 3.71 -4.26
CA MET A 258 -11.97 3.31 -5.66
C MET A 258 -13.26 2.54 -5.95
N VAL A 259 -13.77 1.74 -5.01
CA VAL A 259 -15.10 1.11 -5.18
C VAL A 259 -16.18 2.18 -5.29
N LEU A 260 -16.19 3.18 -4.40
CA LEU A 260 -17.18 4.27 -4.45
C LEU A 260 -17.07 5.03 -5.79
N LYS A 261 -15.86 5.32 -6.28
CA LYS A 261 -15.63 6.01 -7.55
C LYS A 261 -16.05 5.19 -8.76
N VAL A 262 -15.59 3.94 -8.88
CA VAL A 262 -15.84 3.08 -10.03
C VAL A 262 -17.29 2.61 -10.09
N ARG A 263 -17.91 2.42 -8.94
CA ARG A 263 -19.29 1.94 -8.81
C ARG A 263 -20.25 3.04 -8.34
N GLN A 264 -19.94 4.31 -8.61
CA GLN A 264 -20.75 5.47 -8.22
C GLN A 264 -22.21 5.34 -8.64
N ALA A 265 -22.48 4.81 -9.83
CA ALA A 265 -23.87 4.57 -10.29
C ALA A 265 -24.64 3.55 -9.45
N PHE A 266 -23.98 2.70 -8.69
CA PHE A 266 -24.59 1.71 -7.80
C PHE A 266 -24.75 2.24 -6.38
N TYR A 267 -23.69 2.84 -5.83
CA TYR A 267 -23.72 3.35 -4.44
C TYR A 267 -24.39 4.71 -4.32
N GLU A 268 -24.46 5.49 -5.41
CA GLU A 268 -24.98 6.88 -5.41
C GLU A 268 -24.26 7.78 -4.39
N GLN A 269 -23.05 7.41 -4.02
CA GLN A 269 -22.19 8.06 -3.04
C GLN A 269 -20.81 8.29 -3.66
N ASP A 270 -20.08 9.28 -3.15
CA ASP A 270 -18.69 9.56 -3.54
C ASP A 270 -17.87 9.89 -2.29
N SER A 271 -16.57 10.07 -2.46
CA SER A 271 -15.64 10.51 -1.43
C SER A 271 -14.86 11.75 -1.90
N SER A 272 -14.13 12.40 -0.97
CA SER A 272 -13.25 13.52 -1.29
C SER A 272 -11.87 13.10 -1.77
N ILE A 273 -11.60 11.81 -1.87
CA ILE A 273 -10.26 11.31 -2.15
C ILE A 273 -9.77 11.74 -3.53
N ASN A 274 -8.61 12.37 -3.55
CA ASN A 274 -7.84 12.68 -4.75
C ASN A 274 -7.13 11.41 -5.23
N THR A 275 -7.86 10.58 -5.97
CA THR A 275 -7.44 9.21 -6.28
C THR A 275 -6.09 9.11 -7.01
N PRO A 276 -5.66 10.06 -7.90
CA PRO A 276 -4.30 10.04 -8.46
C PRO A 276 -3.15 10.11 -7.45
N ARG A 277 -3.42 10.47 -6.19
CA ARG A 277 -2.41 10.47 -5.12
C ARG A 277 -2.32 9.16 -4.33
N ILE A 278 -3.21 8.20 -4.57
CA ILE A 278 -3.32 6.95 -3.81
C ILE A 278 -2.00 6.18 -3.82
N VAL A 279 -1.45 5.89 -4.99
CA VAL A 279 -0.21 5.10 -5.13
C VAL A 279 0.97 5.80 -4.45
N GLY A 280 1.13 7.11 -4.66
CA GLY A 280 2.20 7.88 -4.01
C GLY A 280 2.10 7.86 -2.48
N THR A 281 0.88 7.96 -1.94
CA THR A 281 0.63 7.89 -0.48
C THR A 281 0.91 6.49 0.07
N SER A 282 0.48 5.44 -0.65
CA SER A 282 0.78 4.04 -0.32
C SER A 282 2.29 3.78 -0.27
N GLN A 283 3.03 4.20 -1.28
CA GLN A 283 4.49 4.06 -1.34
C GLN A 283 5.20 4.85 -0.24
N LEU A 284 4.70 6.05 0.09
CA LEU A 284 5.24 6.82 1.21
C LEU A 284 5.11 6.04 2.53
N LEU A 285 3.93 5.49 2.82
CA LEU A 285 3.73 4.68 4.02
C LEU A 285 4.69 3.49 4.06
N GLN A 286 4.82 2.74 2.95
CA GLN A 286 5.75 1.60 2.87
C GLN A 286 7.19 2.01 3.24
N ARG A 287 7.67 3.17 2.75
CA ARG A 287 9.00 3.69 3.09
C ARG A 287 9.11 4.09 4.56
N LEU A 288 8.06 4.70 5.14
CA LEU A 288 8.11 5.19 6.52
C LEU A 288 8.10 4.03 7.54
N VAL A 289 7.35 2.96 7.26
CA VAL A 289 7.19 1.83 8.20
C VAL A 289 7.98 0.59 7.81
N GLY A 290 8.61 0.56 6.63
CA GLY A 290 9.37 -0.60 6.16
C GLY A 290 8.52 -1.84 5.84
N MET A 291 7.20 -1.68 5.67
CA MET A 291 6.28 -2.78 5.37
C MET A 291 5.80 -2.68 3.91
N PRO A 292 6.33 -3.53 2.98
CA PRO A 292 5.90 -3.53 1.59
C PRO A 292 4.50 -4.13 1.45
N VAL A 293 3.72 -3.64 0.50
CA VAL A 293 2.45 -4.27 0.12
C VAL A 293 2.70 -5.49 -0.78
N GLN A 294 1.77 -6.44 -0.75
CA GLN A 294 1.81 -7.57 -1.67
C GLN A 294 1.72 -7.07 -3.12
N ARG A 295 2.49 -7.68 -4.03
CA ARG A 295 2.49 -7.28 -5.45
C ARG A 295 1.10 -7.34 -6.10
N ASN A 296 0.25 -8.25 -5.68
CA ASN A 296 -1.13 -8.42 -6.15
C ASN A 296 -2.19 -7.70 -5.30
N LYS A 297 -1.78 -6.80 -4.37
CA LYS A 297 -2.76 -6.01 -3.62
C LYS A 297 -3.56 -5.15 -4.60
N ALA A 298 -4.86 -5.09 -4.38
CA ALA A 298 -5.74 -4.27 -5.20
C ALA A 298 -5.27 -2.81 -5.22
N ILE A 299 -5.41 -2.14 -6.33
CA ILE A 299 -5.14 -0.71 -6.57
C ILE A 299 -3.65 -0.33 -6.51
N VAL A 300 -2.94 -0.66 -5.42
CA VAL A 300 -1.59 -0.15 -5.12
C VAL A 300 -0.48 -1.18 -5.28
N GLY A 301 -0.80 -2.44 -5.50
CA GLY A 301 0.20 -3.49 -5.75
C GLY A 301 0.84 -3.34 -7.13
N ALA A 302 2.11 -3.66 -7.26
CA ALA A 302 2.86 -3.55 -8.52
C ALA A 302 2.24 -4.34 -9.69
N ASN A 303 1.44 -5.38 -9.40
CA ASN A 303 0.76 -6.17 -10.40
C ASN A 303 -0.69 -5.71 -10.66
N ALA A 304 -1.18 -4.67 -9.99
CA ALA A 304 -2.59 -4.26 -10.07
C ALA A 304 -3.04 -3.91 -11.51
N PHE A 305 -2.10 -3.44 -12.34
CA PHE A 305 -2.32 -3.09 -13.75
C PHE A 305 -1.36 -3.83 -14.69
N ALA A 306 -0.83 -4.99 -14.26
CA ALA A 306 0.08 -5.79 -15.06
C ALA A 306 -0.66 -6.95 -15.75
N HIS A 307 -0.42 -7.12 -17.05
CA HIS A 307 -1.01 -8.17 -17.86
C HIS A 307 0.08 -9.01 -18.52
N GLU A 308 0.18 -10.29 -18.19
CA GLU A 308 1.11 -11.23 -18.80
C GLU A 308 0.42 -12.23 -19.76
N SER A 309 -0.85 -12.58 -19.49
CA SER A 309 -1.61 -13.51 -20.31
C SER A 309 -1.82 -12.98 -21.73
N GLY A 310 -1.45 -13.78 -22.75
CA GLY A 310 -1.60 -13.39 -24.15
C GLY A 310 -3.04 -13.08 -24.57
N ILE A 311 -4.04 -13.73 -23.97
CA ILE A 311 -5.46 -13.45 -24.22
C ILE A 311 -5.83 -12.07 -23.68
N HIS A 312 -5.38 -11.75 -22.46
CA HIS A 312 -5.61 -10.45 -21.85
C HIS A 312 -4.89 -9.33 -22.63
N GLN A 313 -3.61 -9.53 -22.95
CA GLN A 313 -2.83 -8.58 -23.74
C GLN A 313 -3.47 -8.30 -25.11
N HIS A 314 -3.97 -9.34 -25.79
CA HIS A 314 -4.69 -9.16 -27.06
C HIS A 314 -5.99 -8.35 -26.89
N GLY A 315 -6.76 -8.61 -25.83
CA GLY A 315 -7.97 -7.84 -25.52
C GLY A 315 -7.64 -6.38 -25.25
N MET A 316 -6.63 -6.12 -24.41
CA MET A 316 -6.17 -4.77 -24.06
C MET A 316 -5.72 -3.95 -25.27
N LEU A 317 -4.95 -4.56 -26.19
CA LEU A 317 -4.50 -3.91 -27.43
C LEU A 317 -5.67 -3.49 -28.34
N ARG A 318 -6.80 -4.19 -28.26
CA ARG A 318 -8.01 -3.82 -29.01
C ARG A 318 -8.84 -2.77 -28.31
N HIS A 319 -9.05 -2.93 -27.01
CA HIS A 319 -9.79 -1.99 -26.19
C HIS A 319 -9.50 -2.25 -24.69
N ARG A 320 -8.94 -1.26 -24.00
CA ARG A 320 -8.53 -1.38 -22.58
C ARG A 320 -9.67 -1.86 -21.67
N GLY A 321 -10.88 -1.38 -21.87
CA GLY A 321 -12.05 -1.77 -21.08
C GLY A 321 -12.45 -3.26 -21.16
N THR A 322 -11.75 -4.09 -21.96
CA THR A 322 -11.96 -5.55 -21.95
C THR A 322 -11.48 -6.19 -20.66
N TYR A 323 -10.46 -5.61 -20.01
CA TYR A 323 -9.86 -6.16 -18.79
C TYR A 323 -9.52 -5.10 -17.73
N GLU A 324 -9.76 -3.82 -17.98
CA GLU A 324 -9.56 -2.74 -17.03
C GLU A 324 -10.89 -2.05 -16.70
N ILE A 325 -11.19 -1.92 -15.40
CA ILE A 325 -12.35 -1.19 -14.87
C ILE A 325 -12.00 0.25 -14.46
N MET A 326 -10.73 0.58 -14.41
CA MET A 326 -10.13 1.88 -14.11
C MET A 326 -8.78 1.96 -14.81
N ARG A 327 -8.27 3.16 -15.02
CA ARG A 327 -6.96 3.37 -15.64
C ARG A 327 -5.88 3.51 -14.56
N PRO A 328 -4.62 3.14 -14.85
CA PRO A 328 -3.49 3.32 -13.92
C PRO A 328 -3.38 4.76 -13.41
N GLU A 329 -3.54 5.74 -14.30
CA GLU A 329 -3.44 7.17 -13.98
C GLU A 329 -4.52 7.64 -13.00
N ASP A 330 -5.67 6.97 -12.98
CA ASP A 330 -6.78 7.28 -12.06
C ASP A 330 -6.39 7.08 -10.59
N VAL A 331 -5.32 6.31 -10.33
CA VAL A 331 -4.82 6.01 -8.99
C VAL A 331 -3.36 6.43 -8.76
N GLY A 332 -2.69 6.97 -9.78
CA GLY A 332 -1.33 7.51 -9.70
C GLY A 332 -0.22 6.58 -10.18
N TRP A 333 -0.54 5.49 -10.89
CA TRP A 333 0.43 4.78 -11.70
C TRP A 333 0.63 5.51 -13.04
N GLU A 334 1.85 5.47 -13.58
CA GLU A 334 2.17 6.17 -14.84
C GLU A 334 1.57 5.48 -16.07
N ASP A 335 1.60 4.15 -16.12
CA ASP A 335 1.00 3.36 -17.22
C ASP A 335 0.72 1.90 -16.78
N SER A 336 -0.08 1.18 -17.58
CA SER A 336 -0.26 -0.27 -17.42
C SER A 336 0.95 -1.00 -18.00
N GLN A 337 1.55 -1.87 -17.20
CA GLN A 337 2.71 -2.64 -17.62
C GLN A 337 2.27 -3.90 -18.37
N MET A 338 2.53 -3.97 -19.69
CA MET A 338 2.55 -5.23 -20.40
C MET A 338 3.86 -5.98 -20.06
N VAL A 339 3.79 -6.81 -19.06
CA VAL A 339 4.92 -7.67 -18.68
C VAL A 339 5.05 -8.76 -19.73
N LEU A 340 6.20 -8.81 -20.41
CA LEU A 340 6.49 -9.89 -21.35
C LEU A 340 7.14 -11.05 -20.63
N GLY A 341 6.50 -12.22 -20.73
CA GLY A 341 6.91 -13.43 -20.05
C GLY A 341 6.38 -14.69 -20.74
N ARG A 342 6.51 -15.83 -20.06
CA ARG A 342 6.18 -17.14 -20.59
C ARG A 342 4.78 -17.25 -21.20
N HIS A 343 3.81 -16.51 -20.65
CA HIS A 343 2.40 -16.56 -21.08
C HIS A 343 2.04 -15.52 -22.14
N SER A 344 2.97 -14.61 -22.48
CA SER A 344 2.73 -13.59 -23.50
C SER A 344 2.52 -14.19 -24.88
N GLY A 345 1.55 -13.65 -25.60
CA GLY A 345 1.21 -14.03 -26.95
C GLY A 345 2.01 -13.24 -28.00
N ARG A 346 2.03 -13.73 -29.26
CA ARG A 346 2.73 -13.12 -30.39
C ARG A 346 2.34 -11.64 -30.60
N ALA A 347 1.06 -11.31 -30.48
CA ALA A 347 0.57 -9.94 -30.64
C ALA A 347 1.15 -8.93 -29.62
N ALA A 348 1.41 -9.38 -28.38
CA ALA A 348 2.02 -8.52 -27.36
C ALA A 348 3.50 -8.27 -27.64
N VAL A 349 4.23 -9.28 -28.06
CA VAL A 349 5.64 -9.17 -28.48
C VAL A 349 5.75 -8.25 -29.70
N GLU A 350 4.91 -8.44 -30.72
CA GLU A 350 4.84 -7.57 -31.89
C GLU A 350 4.56 -6.11 -31.52
N ALA A 351 3.55 -5.87 -30.68
CA ALA A 351 3.20 -4.52 -30.24
C ALA A 351 4.37 -3.85 -29.51
N ARG A 352 5.09 -4.60 -28.65
CA ARG A 352 6.25 -4.06 -27.93
C ARG A 352 7.43 -3.79 -28.86
N LEU A 353 7.70 -4.69 -29.80
CA LEU A 353 8.75 -4.49 -30.81
C LEU A 353 8.44 -3.27 -31.67
N ARG A 354 7.19 -3.06 -32.10
CA ARG A 354 6.77 -1.84 -32.82
C ARG A 354 6.98 -0.57 -32.01
N ALA A 355 6.65 -0.60 -30.70
CA ALA A 355 6.89 0.52 -29.80
C ALA A 355 8.40 0.82 -29.64
N LEU A 356 9.25 -0.18 -29.79
CA LEU A 356 10.72 -0.06 -29.79
C LEU A 356 11.29 0.31 -31.17
N GLY A 357 10.44 0.53 -32.20
CA GLY A 357 10.84 0.93 -33.55
C GLY A 357 11.14 -0.21 -34.52
N PHE A 358 10.85 -1.46 -34.15
CA PHE A 358 11.05 -2.62 -35.01
C PHE A 358 9.76 -3.01 -35.73
N TRP A 359 9.82 -3.11 -37.07
CA TRP A 359 8.72 -3.51 -37.92
C TRP A 359 9.08 -4.83 -38.59
N LEU A 360 8.35 -5.89 -38.25
CA LEU A 360 8.61 -7.24 -38.73
C LEU A 360 7.48 -7.71 -39.65
N ASP A 361 7.82 -8.51 -40.64
CA ASP A 361 6.83 -9.28 -41.39
C ASP A 361 6.40 -10.53 -40.58
N GLU A 362 5.49 -11.34 -41.14
CA GLU A 362 4.89 -12.46 -40.42
C GLU A 362 5.89 -13.59 -40.15
N ASP A 363 6.85 -13.83 -41.06
CA ASP A 363 7.86 -14.86 -40.95
C ASP A 363 8.96 -14.44 -39.97
N GLU A 364 9.40 -13.20 -40.04
CA GLU A 364 10.34 -12.59 -39.09
C GLU A 364 9.78 -12.59 -37.65
N LEU A 365 8.53 -12.19 -37.49
CA LEU A 365 7.85 -12.19 -36.21
C LEU A 365 7.73 -13.58 -35.61
N LYS A 366 7.48 -14.60 -36.45
CA LYS A 366 7.42 -16.00 -36.01
C LYS A 366 8.77 -16.45 -35.46
N LEU A 367 9.86 -16.16 -36.16
CA LEU A 367 11.21 -16.53 -35.74
C LEU A 367 11.60 -15.83 -34.43
N VAL A 368 11.37 -14.51 -34.32
CA VAL A 368 11.65 -13.75 -33.11
C VAL A 368 10.79 -14.25 -31.95
N PHE A 369 9.53 -14.60 -32.20
CA PHE A 369 8.66 -15.14 -31.16
C PHE A 369 9.13 -16.52 -30.65
N GLU A 370 9.66 -17.38 -31.48
CA GLU A 370 10.27 -18.65 -31.04
C GLU A 370 11.52 -18.42 -30.17
N GLN A 371 12.37 -17.47 -30.56
CA GLN A 371 13.52 -17.06 -29.74
C GLN A 371 13.09 -16.42 -28.41
N PHE A 372 12.08 -15.57 -28.44
CA PHE A 372 11.47 -15.00 -27.23
C PHE A 372 10.97 -16.09 -26.28
N LYS A 373 10.29 -17.14 -26.80
CA LYS A 373 9.84 -18.27 -25.97
C LYS A 373 11.01 -19.04 -25.35
N GLY A 374 12.08 -19.26 -26.11
CA GLY A 374 13.31 -19.83 -25.57
C GLY A 374 13.94 -18.99 -24.46
N LEU A 375 13.91 -17.67 -24.59
CA LEU A 375 14.40 -16.76 -23.57
C LEU A 375 13.54 -16.81 -22.30
N CYS A 376 12.21 -16.89 -22.43
CA CYS A 376 11.28 -17.04 -21.30
C CYS A 376 11.42 -18.35 -20.51
N GLU A 377 12.07 -19.38 -21.07
CA GLU A 377 12.40 -20.60 -20.34
C GLU A 377 13.62 -20.42 -19.42
N GLN A 378 14.48 -19.45 -19.74
CA GLN A 378 15.71 -19.16 -19.01
C GLN A 378 15.50 -18.04 -17.96
N GLN A 379 14.57 -17.12 -18.19
CA GLN A 379 14.29 -16.00 -17.30
C GLN A 379 12.78 -15.73 -17.16
N ARG A 380 12.35 -15.21 -15.99
CA ARG A 380 10.93 -15.01 -15.69
C ARG A 380 10.30 -13.83 -16.43
N VAL A 381 11.05 -12.77 -16.65
CA VAL A 381 10.60 -11.53 -17.29
C VAL A 381 11.55 -11.17 -18.42
N VAL A 382 10.99 -10.87 -19.60
CA VAL A 382 11.75 -10.39 -20.74
C VAL A 382 11.62 -8.88 -20.84
N THR A 383 12.74 -8.18 -20.81
CA THR A 383 12.82 -6.72 -20.86
C THR A 383 12.91 -6.19 -22.29
N ASP A 384 12.77 -4.87 -22.46
CA ASP A 384 12.98 -4.21 -23.75
C ASP A 384 14.40 -4.41 -24.28
N ALA A 385 15.39 -4.40 -23.40
CA ALA A 385 16.77 -4.66 -23.77
C ALA A 385 16.96 -6.10 -24.31
N ASP A 386 16.25 -7.06 -23.73
CA ASP A 386 16.28 -8.44 -24.22
C ASP A 386 15.63 -8.56 -25.61
N LEU A 387 14.51 -7.87 -25.84
CA LEU A 387 13.87 -7.81 -27.16
C LEU A 387 14.77 -7.14 -28.21
N GLN A 388 15.43 -6.05 -27.85
CA GLN A 388 16.38 -5.37 -28.73
C GLN A 388 17.58 -6.28 -29.06
N ALA A 389 18.07 -7.03 -28.07
CA ALA A 389 19.15 -8.01 -28.28
C ALA A 389 18.72 -9.16 -29.21
N LEU A 390 17.48 -9.63 -29.13
CA LEU A 390 16.92 -10.60 -30.07
C LEU A 390 16.90 -10.05 -31.48
N MET A 391 16.50 -8.79 -31.66
CA MET A 391 16.45 -8.12 -32.97
C MET A 391 17.83 -7.89 -33.60
N GLN A 392 18.85 -7.72 -32.80
CA GLN A 392 20.23 -7.52 -33.28
C GLN A 392 20.98 -8.85 -33.61
N GLY A 393 20.24 -9.96 -33.69
CA GLY A 393 20.82 -11.26 -33.97
C GLY A 393 21.54 -11.89 -32.77
N GLY A 394 20.99 -11.60 -31.59
CA GLY A 394 21.59 -11.93 -30.29
C GLY A 394 21.93 -13.39 -30.12
N SER A 395 23.17 -13.73 -30.33
CA SER A 395 23.76 -14.88 -29.71
C SER A 395 23.92 -14.62 -28.21
N ASN A 396 23.64 -15.61 -27.39
CA ASN A 396 23.87 -15.68 -25.94
C ASN A 396 25.36 -15.47 -25.51
N ALA A 397 26.18 -14.79 -26.30
CA ALA A 397 27.62 -14.72 -26.16
C ALA A 397 28.18 -13.40 -25.66
N GLN A 398 27.39 -12.34 -25.50
CA GLN A 398 27.94 -11.00 -25.19
C GLN A 398 27.61 -10.52 -23.78
N GLY A 399 28.22 -11.14 -22.77
CA GLY A 399 28.16 -10.66 -21.40
C GLY A 399 29.19 -11.38 -20.51
N TYR A 400 29.50 -10.77 -19.36
CA TYR A 400 30.31 -11.41 -18.33
C TYR A 400 29.58 -12.60 -17.73
N ARG A 401 30.28 -13.71 -17.52
CA ARG A 401 29.77 -14.91 -16.85
C ARG A 401 30.63 -15.21 -15.63
N LEU A 402 29.98 -15.54 -14.52
CA LEU A 402 30.66 -15.98 -13.32
C LEU A 402 31.32 -17.36 -13.58
N ALA A 403 32.64 -17.42 -13.50
CA ALA A 403 33.39 -18.66 -13.64
C ALA A 403 33.66 -19.28 -12.25
N SER A 404 34.11 -18.48 -11.29
CA SER A 404 34.26 -18.88 -9.88
C SER A 404 34.18 -17.66 -8.96
N MET A 405 33.91 -17.92 -7.68
CA MET A 405 34.02 -16.92 -6.63
C MET A 405 34.52 -17.57 -5.35
N THR A 406 35.24 -16.81 -4.55
CA THR A 406 35.68 -17.20 -3.20
C THR A 406 35.49 -16.03 -2.27
N ILE A 407 34.81 -16.27 -1.15
CA ILE A 407 34.63 -15.27 -0.09
C ILE A 407 35.28 -15.80 1.18
N SER A 408 36.04 -14.94 1.84
CA SER A 408 36.70 -15.25 3.09
C SER A 408 36.53 -14.09 4.07
N ASP A 409 36.12 -14.42 5.30
CA ASP A 409 36.05 -13.45 6.39
C ASP A 409 37.41 -13.33 7.06
N VAL A 410 37.91 -12.10 7.18
CA VAL A 410 39.14 -11.78 7.92
C VAL A 410 38.84 -10.72 8.94
N GLY A 411 38.59 -11.12 10.17
CA GLY A 411 38.25 -10.24 11.27
C GLY A 411 36.86 -9.60 11.13
N SER A 412 36.79 -8.26 11.00
CA SER A 412 35.55 -7.52 10.84
C SER A 412 35.21 -7.20 9.38
N ARG A 413 36.00 -7.68 8.41
CA ARG A 413 35.82 -7.42 6.98
C ARG A 413 35.80 -8.72 6.19
N ALA A 414 35.03 -8.73 5.10
CA ALA A 414 35.03 -9.81 4.12
C ALA A 414 35.95 -9.45 2.93
N ASN A 415 36.60 -10.48 2.36
CA ASN A 415 37.31 -10.39 1.10
C ASN A 415 36.59 -11.25 0.07
N ALA A 416 36.34 -10.74 -1.12
CA ALA A 416 35.83 -11.49 -2.25
C ALA A 416 36.87 -11.51 -3.37
N LEU A 417 37.06 -12.71 -3.96
CA LEU A 417 37.73 -12.92 -5.25
C LEU A 417 36.66 -13.39 -6.21
N VAL A 418 36.52 -12.75 -7.36
CA VAL A 418 35.65 -13.20 -8.44
C VAL A 418 36.47 -13.45 -9.70
N GLU A 419 36.17 -14.54 -10.39
CA GLU A 419 36.66 -14.82 -11.73
C GLU A 419 35.49 -14.79 -12.69
N LEU A 420 35.55 -13.94 -13.70
CA LEU A 420 34.56 -13.82 -14.77
C LEU A 420 35.16 -14.26 -16.10
N SER A 421 34.31 -14.80 -16.98
CA SER A 421 34.62 -14.81 -18.42
C SER A 421 34.03 -13.54 -19.03
N ASP A 422 34.85 -12.74 -19.71
CA ASP A 422 34.38 -11.54 -20.43
C ASP A 422 33.59 -11.94 -21.73
N PRO A 423 33.01 -10.99 -22.45
CA PRO A 423 32.30 -11.23 -23.70
C PRO A 423 33.15 -11.92 -24.80
N ASP A 424 34.46 -11.75 -24.77
CA ASP A 424 35.41 -12.33 -25.72
C ASP A 424 35.91 -13.71 -25.29
N GLY A 425 35.49 -14.20 -24.11
CA GLY A 425 35.86 -15.47 -23.52
C GLY A 425 37.17 -15.45 -22.70
N ASN A 426 37.78 -14.29 -22.49
CA ASN A 426 38.97 -14.17 -21.64
C ASN A 426 38.56 -14.22 -20.16
N ARG A 427 39.48 -14.66 -19.30
CA ARG A 427 39.28 -14.64 -17.86
C ARG A 427 39.73 -13.31 -17.25
N VAL A 428 38.86 -12.72 -16.44
CA VAL A 428 39.12 -11.55 -15.64
C VAL A 428 38.94 -11.93 -14.17
N ALA A 429 39.96 -11.71 -13.35
CA ALA A 429 39.93 -12.00 -11.92
C ALA A 429 40.23 -10.72 -11.12
N GLU A 430 39.32 -10.38 -10.20
CA GLU A 430 39.44 -9.20 -9.36
C GLU A 430 39.08 -9.50 -7.91
N THR A 431 39.64 -8.71 -7.01
CA THR A 431 39.44 -8.81 -5.56
C THR A 431 38.94 -7.51 -4.98
N ALA A 432 38.04 -7.61 -3.99
CA ALA A 432 37.66 -6.44 -3.19
C ALA A 432 37.44 -6.82 -1.72
N GLN A 433 37.50 -5.80 -0.87
CA GLN A 433 37.17 -5.88 0.57
C GLN A 433 35.88 -5.10 0.81
N GLY A 434 35.05 -5.59 1.74
CA GLY A 434 33.82 -4.94 2.14
C GLY A 434 33.51 -5.17 3.62
N ASP A 435 32.51 -4.44 4.12
CA ASP A 435 32.04 -4.56 5.49
C ASP A 435 31.24 -5.87 5.73
N GLY A 436 30.97 -6.62 4.66
CA GLY A 436 30.34 -7.94 4.68
C GLY A 436 30.51 -8.68 3.34
N PRO A 437 30.10 -9.99 3.29
CA PRO A 437 30.27 -10.84 2.11
C PRO A 437 29.71 -10.25 0.82
N VAL A 438 28.51 -9.69 0.87
CA VAL A 438 27.80 -9.12 -0.29
C VAL A 438 28.45 -7.83 -0.76
N ASP A 439 28.89 -6.98 0.16
CA ASP A 439 29.59 -5.72 -0.14
C ASP A 439 30.94 -5.99 -0.82
N ALA A 440 31.72 -6.92 -0.27
CA ALA A 440 32.98 -7.36 -0.89
C ALA A 440 32.74 -7.97 -2.28
N LEU A 441 31.71 -8.79 -2.46
CA LEU A 441 31.35 -9.41 -3.73
C LEU A 441 31.01 -8.33 -4.78
N PHE A 442 30.12 -7.40 -4.46
CA PHE A 442 29.69 -6.35 -5.39
C PHE A 442 30.86 -5.42 -5.76
N GLY A 443 31.76 -5.14 -4.82
CA GLY A 443 33.00 -4.43 -5.08
C GLY A 443 33.89 -5.16 -6.08
N ALA A 444 34.09 -6.48 -5.94
CA ALA A 444 34.90 -7.27 -6.84
C ALA A 444 34.25 -7.40 -8.24
N LEU A 445 32.94 -7.57 -8.32
CA LEU A 445 32.20 -7.59 -9.59
C LEU A 445 32.29 -6.23 -10.31
N SER A 446 32.20 -5.13 -9.55
CA SER A 446 32.36 -3.78 -10.08
C SER A 446 33.74 -3.55 -10.66
N ALA A 447 34.78 -4.01 -9.97
CA ALA A 447 36.17 -3.92 -10.45
C ALA A 447 36.36 -4.76 -11.72
N ALA A 448 35.84 -5.99 -11.76
CA ALA A 448 36.00 -6.92 -12.88
C ALA A 448 35.25 -6.47 -14.16
N THR A 449 34.11 -5.81 -14.03
CA THR A 449 33.27 -5.40 -15.17
C THR A 449 33.43 -3.93 -15.56
N GLY A 450 34.01 -3.10 -14.68
CA GLY A 450 34.08 -1.65 -14.84
C GLY A 450 32.72 -0.94 -14.70
N VAL A 451 31.69 -1.62 -14.19
CA VAL A 451 30.35 -1.08 -13.97
C VAL A 451 30.17 -0.72 -12.51
N GLN A 452 29.80 0.55 -12.24
CA GLN A 452 29.45 1.01 -10.90
C GLN A 452 27.93 1.05 -10.75
N LEU A 453 27.40 0.29 -9.78
CA LEU A 453 25.97 0.25 -9.46
C LEU A 453 25.74 0.79 -8.05
N MET A 454 24.78 1.70 -7.91
CA MET A 454 24.35 2.19 -6.60
C MET A 454 23.15 1.34 -6.16
N LEU A 455 23.31 0.58 -5.09
CA LEU A 455 22.26 -0.31 -4.56
C LEU A 455 21.20 0.53 -3.83
N ASP A 456 19.96 0.48 -4.32
CA ASP A 456 18.80 1.09 -3.68
C ASP A 456 18.05 0.08 -2.78
N SER A 457 17.91 -1.18 -3.21
CA SER A 457 17.34 -2.24 -2.39
C SER A 457 17.97 -3.61 -2.72
N TYR A 458 17.98 -4.49 -1.71
CA TYR A 458 18.48 -5.85 -1.85
C TYR A 458 17.63 -6.80 -0.99
N HIS A 459 17.05 -7.81 -1.63
CA HIS A 459 16.21 -8.81 -0.99
C HIS A 459 16.64 -10.21 -1.38
N VAL A 460 16.70 -11.08 -0.39
CA VAL A 460 17.04 -12.48 -0.57
C VAL A 460 15.98 -13.35 0.05
N HIS A 461 15.52 -14.37 -0.68
CA HIS A 461 14.55 -15.32 -0.16
C HIS A 461 14.80 -16.72 -0.73
N SER A 462 14.27 -17.72 -0.03
CA SER A 462 14.36 -19.10 -0.48
C SER A 462 13.18 -19.43 -1.39
N VAL A 463 13.47 -20.09 -2.52
CA VAL A 463 12.46 -20.58 -3.49
C VAL A 463 12.53 -22.10 -3.53
N GLY A 464 11.46 -22.77 -3.09
CA GLY A 464 11.35 -24.23 -3.01
C GLY A 464 11.19 -24.72 -1.57
N ILE A 465 11.04 -26.05 -1.43
CA ILE A 465 10.83 -26.73 -0.13
C ILE A 465 11.94 -27.77 0.07
N GLY A 466 12.51 -27.81 1.29
CA GLY A 466 13.50 -28.82 1.69
C GLY A 466 14.95 -28.45 1.36
N ALA A 467 15.85 -29.44 1.41
CA ALA A 467 17.30 -29.26 1.24
C ALA A 467 17.72 -28.84 -0.19
N ASP A 468 16.82 -28.94 -1.18
CA ASP A 468 17.04 -28.53 -2.56
C ASP A 468 16.49 -27.13 -2.88
N ALA A 469 16.01 -26.38 -1.86
CA ALA A 469 15.58 -25.02 -2.02
C ALA A 469 16.73 -24.15 -2.58
N ARG A 470 16.42 -23.32 -3.58
CA ARG A 470 17.37 -22.36 -4.15
C ARG A 470 17.18 -20.99 -3.49
N GLY A 471 18.28 -20.28 -3.29
CA GLY A 471 18.26 -18.87 -2.95
C GLY A 471 17.95 -18.04 -4.21
N GLU A 472 17.03 -17.10 -4.11
CA GLU A 472 16.80 -16.06 -5.11
C GLU A 472 17.20 -14.72 -4.51
N ALA A 473 18.07 -14.00 -5.20
CA ALA A 473 18.47 -12.63 -4.87
C ALA A 473 17.83 -11.66 -5.87
N ASN A 474 17.18 -10.64 -5.34
CA ASN A 474 16.63 -9.53 -6.10
C ASN A 474 17.26 -8.24 -5.62
N LEU A 475 17.75 -7.44 -6.56
CA LEU A 475 18.33 -6.12 -6.25
C LEU A 475 17.71 -5.06 -7.17
N SER A 476 17.51 -3.87 -6.62
CA SER A 476 17.25 -2.66 -7.38
C SER A 476 18.46 -1.74 -7.23
N VAL A 477 18.95 -1.24 -8.35
CA VAL A 477 20.13 -0.39 -8.42
C VAL A 477 19.86 0.83 -9.27
N ARG A 478 20.59 1.90 -9.00
CA ARG A 478 20.56 3.12 -9.81
C ARG A 478 21.88 3.31 -10.55
N HIS A 479 21.77 3.58 -11.85
CA HIS A 479 22.89 3.95 -12.70
C HIS A 479 22.50 5.12 -13.60
N ASP A 480 23.28 6.21 -13.57
CA ASP A 480 22.99 7.47 -14.32
C ASP A 480 21.56 8.00 -14.13
N GLY A 481 20.99 7.85 -12.92
CA GLY A 481 19.65 8.32 -12.56
C GLY A 481 18.51 7.39 -12.99
N VAL A 482 18.80 6.28 -13.65
CA VAL A 482 17.80 5.27 -14.07
C VAL A 482 17.86 4.08 -13.11
N GLU A 483 16.69 3.55 -12.74
CA GLU A 483 16.53 2.38 -11.87
C GLU A 483 16.53 1.10 -12.71
N TYR A 484 17.27 0.08 -12.23
CA TYR A 484 17.38 -1.24 -12.85
C TYR A 484 17.18 -2.32 -11.79
N ASP A 485 16.35 -3.30 -12.09
CA ASP A 485 16.16 -4.49 -11.26
C ASP A 485 16.99 -5.65 -11.79
N GLY A 486 17.64 -6.39 -10.91
CA GLY A 486 18.40 -7.60 -11.22
C GLY A 486 17.93 -8.80 -10.40
N THR A 487 17.91 -9.98 -11.03
CA THR A 487 17.51 -11.22 -10.37
C THR A 487 18.51 -12.31 -10.64
N GLY A 488 18.88 -13.07 -9.59
CA GLY A 488 19.75 -14.24 -9.70
C GLY A 488 19.27 -15.39 -8.83
N THR A 489 19.44 -16.62 -9.31
CA THR A 489 19.00 -17.81 -8.58
C THR A 489 20.12 -18.84 -8.55
N SER A 490 20.51 -19.30 -7.35
CA SER A 490 21.48 -20.38 -7.14
C SER A 490 21.16 -21.20 -5.89
N LYS A 491 21.84 -22.33 -5.71
CA LYS A 491 21.82 -23.06 -4.41
C LYS A 491 22.59 -22.29 -3.33
N ASP A 492 23.56 -21.48 -3.70
CA ASP A 492 24.28 -20.56 -2.83
C ASP A 492 23.70 -19.14 -2.98
N ILE A 493 23.32 -18.56 -1.86
CA ILE A 493 22.68 -17.23 -1.82
C ILE A 493 23.64 -16.12 -2.24
N ILE A 494 24.94 -16.28 -2.01
CA ILE A 494 25.98 -15.33 -2.42
C ILE A 494 26.20 -15.44 -3.93
N GLU A 495 26.18 -16.65 -4.48
CA GLU A 495 26.22 -16.85 -5.92
C GLU A 495 24.97 -16.30 -6.61
N ALA A 496 23.77 -16.48 -6.00
CA ALA A 496 22.54 -15.85 -6.48
C ALA A 496 22.68 -14.32 -6.54
N SER A 497 23.31 -13.72 -5.54
CA SER A 497 23.58 -12.27 -5.48
C SER A 497 24.53 -11.82 -6.58
N ALA A 498 25.59 -12.59 -6.85
CA ALA A 498 26.50 -12.32 -7.96
C ALA A 498 25.80 -12.36 -9.32
N LEU A 499 24.92 -13.35 -9.52
CA LEU A 499 24.14 -13.49 -10.74
C LEU A 499 23.15 -12.35 -10.93
N ALA A 500 22.47 -11.90 -9.84
CA ALA A 500 21.58 -10.74 -9.88
C ALA A 500 22.33 -9.46 -10.27
N TRP A 501 23.51 -9.25 -9.71
CA TRP A 501 24.36 -8.11 -10.03
C TRP A 501 24.84 -8.14 -11.50
N LEU A 502 25.31 -9.30 -11.97
CA LEU A 502 25.76 -9.50 -13.35
C LEU A 502 24.63 -9.35 -14.37
N ASP A 503 23.40 -9.68 -14.02
CA ASP A 503 22.21 -9.46 -14.86
C ASP A 503 22.06 -7.97 -15.21
N VAL A 504 22.16 -7.08 -14.23
CA VAL A 504 22.11 -5.62 -14.47
C VAL A 504 23.36 -5.14 -15.21
N ALA A 505 24.56 -5.53 -14.78
CA ALA A 505 25.80 -5.09 -15.38
C ALA A 505 25.89 -5.45 -16.87
N ASN A 506 25.49 -6.65 -17.23
CA ASN A 506 25.46 -7.12 -18.63
C ASN A 506 24.43 -6.34 -19.46
N ARG A 507 23.29 -5.97 -18.90
CA ARG A 507 22.31 -5.11 -19.58
C ARG A 507 22.88 -3.72 -19.89
N LEU A 508 23.53 -3.09 -18.92
CA LEU A 508 24.14 -1.79 -19.08
C LEU A 508 25.29 -1.79 -20.10
N LEU A 509 26.12 -2.84 -20.10
CA LEU A 509 27.19 -2.99 -21.05
C LEU A 509 26.66 -3.14 -22.49
N ARG A 510 25.62 -3.93 -22.69
CA ARG A 510 24.94 -4.05 -23.99
C ARG A 510 24.36 -2.73 -24.49
N GLN A 511 23.72 -1.94 -23.60
CA GLN A 511 23.22 -0.61 -23.95
C GLN A 511 24.32 0.35 -24.39
N ARG A 512 25.47 0.34 -23.71
CA ARG A 512 26.64 1.15 -24.09
C ARG A 512 27.20 0.76 -25.47
N HIS A 513 27.28 -0.53 -25.76
CA HIS A 513 27.74 -1.03 -27.07
C HIS A 513 26.76 -0.64 -28.19
N ALA A 514 25.45 -0.75 -28.00
CA ALA A 514 24.45 -0.33 -28.97
C ALA A 514 24.51 1.17 -29.27
N ALA A 515 24.69 2.01 -28.25
CA ALA A 515 24.82 3.47 -28.41
C ALA A 515 26.10 3.87 -29.18
N SER A 516 27.21 3.15 -28.99
CA SER A 516 28.45 3.42 -29.70
C SER A 516 28.42 3.06 -31.21
N HIS A 517 27.58 2.12 -31.60
CA HIS A 517 27.43 1.73 -33.01
C HIS A 517 26.44 2.61 -33.78
N SER A 518 25.45 3.20 -33.08
CA SER A 518 24.49 4.14 -33.72
C SER A 518 25.07 5.52 -34.04
N SER A 519 26.24 5.86 -33.51
CA SER A 519 26.90 7.15 -33.73
C SER A 519 27.87 7.17 -34.93
N THR A 520 28.07 6.03 -35.63
CA THR A 520 29.03 5.92 -36.75
C THR A 520 28.40 5.93 -38.13
N ASP A 521 27.07 5.93 -38.27
CA ASP A 521 26.38 5.99 -39.55
C ASP A 521 25.66 7.33 -39.76
N VAL A 522 26.43 8.44 -39.86
CA VAL A 522 25.98 9.66 -40.55
C VAL A 522 26.77 9.74 -41.85
N PRO A 523 26.20 9.50 -43.04
CA PRO A 523 26.88 9.76 -44.28
C PRO A 523 26.97 11.28 -44.47
N THR A 524 28.20 11.76 -44.72
CA THR A 524 28.52 13.12 -45.19
C THR A 524 27.91 13.42 -46.56
#